data_f1b8a8a8071b5bb4d401b163ebf644d1
#
_entry.id   f1b8a8a8071b5bb4d401b163ebf644d1
#
_cell.length_a   1.000
_cell.length_b   1.000
_cell.length_c   1.000
_cell.angle_alpha   90.00
_cell.angle_beta   90.00
_cell.angle_gamma   90.00
#
_symmetry.space_group_name_H-M   'P 1'
#
loop_
_entity.id
_entity.type
_entity.pdbx_description
1 polymer ?
#
loop_
_entity_poly.entity_id
_entity_poly.type
_entity_poly.pdbx_seq_one_letter_code
_entity_poly.pdbx_strand_id
1 'polypeptide(L)'
;MAEFTVALAGNPNVGKSTLFNGLTGLKQHTGNWAGKTVSTAEGSFDYNGSRYKIVDLPGCYSLMARSAEEEAARDFIRSGAADLTVVVCDATCIERSINLALQIIAETDNVILCANLMDEAERKGISLNLPLISERLGVPVTGISARSKEGPLQLQPAMEKALKEGLHPPKPESTSPEYLSRLAEEICRGAVFSGPDSLRRDRQIDKVLTSRVLGFPIMLALLALVFFITITGANYPSQLLSDVLFKVQDKLIGLCISVSVPKLIYEPLLLGVYRVLAWVISVMLPPMAIFFPLFTLLEDLGYLPRVAFNLDRCFKGCHACGKQALTTCMGFGCNAVGVTGCRIIDSPRERLIAVITNSLVPCNGRFPALIAVISMFFAGGSGSLVSALLLTALIVFAVAMTLLASRLLSATLLRGVPSSFTLELPPYRPPQIGRVIIRSVLDRTVFVLGRAAAVAAPAGLVIWLMANISIGSGTLLSLCAGFLDPLGRLIGLDGVILMAFLLGFPANEIVIPIMLMAYTAQGMLIDYQGLGELRAILVQNGWTAKTALCFLIFALMHWPCSTTLVTIKKETGSLKWTLVSLLTPALMGVALCMLVNLLFYITSL
;
A
#
# COMPACT_ATOMS: atom_id res chain seq x y z
N MET A 1 5.89 29.16 37.50
CA MET A 1 5.93 29.26 36.03
C MET A 1 4.50 29.29 35.54
N ALA A 2 4.16 30.25 34.69
CA ALA A 2 2.83 30.20 34.03
C ALA A 2 2.82 29.00 33.05
N GLU A 3 1.73 28.26 33.02
CA GLU A 3 1.55 27.15 32.11
C GLU A 3 0.43 27.51 31.12
N PHE A 4 0.73 27.42 29.83
CA PHE A 4 -0.21 27.73 28.74
C PHE A 4 -0.43 26.53 27.88
N THR A 5 -1.67 26.25 27.54
CA THR A 5 -2.06 25.17 26.61
C THR A 5 -2.21 25.72 25.19
N VAL A 6 -1.44 25.19 24.25
CA VAL A 6 -1.46 25.60 22.84
C VAL A 6 -1.92 24.47 21.95
N ALA A 7 -2.97 24.69 21.20
CA ALA A 7 -3.47 23.74 20.21
C ALA A 7 -2.80 23.97 18.85
N LEU A 8 -2.30 22.90 18.22
CA LEU A 8 -1.90 22.92 16.80
C LEU A 8 -3.04 22.39 15.95
N ALA A 9 -3.66 23.26 15.16
CA ALA A 9 -4.67 22.91 14.17
C ALA A 9 -4.13 23.09 12.75
N GLY A 10 -4.73 22.48 11.75
CA GLY A 10 -4.34 22.65 10.36
C GLY A 10 -4.76 21.50 9.46
N ASN A 11 -4.69 21.72 8.16
CA ASN A 11 -5.02 20.71 7.18
C ASN A 11 -4.07 19.51 7.26
N PRO A 12 -4.47 18.33 6.77
CA PRO A 12 -3.55 17.21 6.64
C PRO A 12 -2.34 17.58 5.75
N ASN A 13 -1.15 17.06 6.10
CA ASN A 13 0.10 17.23 5.35
C ASN A 13 0.71 18.64 5.27
N VAL A 14 0.23 19.59 6.03
CA VAL A 14 0.84 20.97 6.13
C VAL A 14 2.11 21.02 6.97
N GLY A 15 2.59 19.88 7.49
CA GLY A 15 3.79 19.79 8.31
C GLY A 15 3.56 20.04 9.81
N LYS A 16 2.32 19.90 10.29
CA LYS A 16 1.92 20.08 11.69
C LYS A 16 2.73 19.22 12.66
N SER A 17 2.83 17.90 12.42
CA SER A 17 3.63 16.99 13.26
C SER A 17 5.14 17.27 13.18
N THR A 18 5.64 17.83 12.07
CA THR A 18 7.04 18.27 11.97
C THR A 18 7.29 19.47 12.86
N LEU A 19 6.36 20.44 12.87
CA LEU A 19 6.41 21.60 13.75
C LEU A 19 6.30 21.19 15.22
N PHE A 20 5.36 20.29 15.55
CA PHE A 20 5.21 19.73 16.89
C PHE A 20 6.51 19.11 17.41
N ASN A 21 7.14 18.25 16.60
CA ASN A 21 8.40 17.60 16.95
C ASN A 21 9.55 18.62 17.08
N GLY A 22 9.56 19.66 16.26
CA GLY A 22 10.54 20.73 16.31
C GLY A 22 10.43 21.60 17.58
N LEU A 23 9.21 21.85 18.06
CA LEU A 23 8.95 22.61 19.28
C LEU A 23 9.23 21.77 20.54
N THR A 24 8.81 20.51 20.57
CA THR A 24 8.85 19.66 21.78
C THR A 24 10.12 18.80 21.90
N GLY A 25 11.02 18.82 20.91
CA GLY A 25 12.26 18.03 20.91
C GLY A 25 12.02 16.54 20.98
N LEU A 26 10.96 16.02 20.32
CA LEU A 26 10.54 14.60 20.31
C LEU A 26 10.09 14.05 21.68
N LYS A 27 9.87 14.90 22.67
CA LYS A 27 9.29 14.51 23.95
C LYS A 27 7.76 14.44 23.81
N GLN A 28 7.26 13.31 23.33
CA GLN A 28 5.85 13.09 23.08
C GLN A 28 5.24 12.13 24.11
N HIS A 29 4.04 12.46 24.58
CA HIS A 29 3.12 11.51 25.19
C HIS A 29 1.98 11.27 24.21
N THR A 30 1.84 10.03 23.71
CA THR A 30 0.72 9.65 22.85
C THR A 30 -0.41 9.09 23.71
N GLY A 31 -1.60 9.65 23.59
CA GLY A 31 -2.82 9.21 24.24
C GLY A 31 -3.95 9.05 23.24
N ASN A 32 -5.07 8.51 23.66
CA ASN A 32 -6.32 8.53 22.89
C ASN A 32 -7.24 9.61 23.46
N TRP A 33 -7.98 10.31 22.59
CA TRP A 33 -9.02 11.22 23.02
C TRP A 33 -10.06 10.49 23.89
N ALA A 34 -10.45 11.11 25.00
CA ALA A 34 -11.45 10.53 25.89
C ALA A 34 -12.74 10.19 25.13
N GLY A 35 -13.09 8.90 25.09
CA GLY A 35 -14.29 8.39 24.42
C GLY A 35 -14.24 8.28 22.89
N LYS A 36 -13.08 8.53 22.24
CA LYS A 36 -12.90 8.38 20.78
C LYS A 36 -11.65 7.57 20.45
N THR A 37 -11.65 6.85 19.33
CA THR A 37 -10.51 6.05 18.83
C THR A 37 -9.45 6.89 18.10
N VAL A 38 -9.36 8.19 18.40
CA VAL A 38 -8.45 9.13 17.76
C VAL A 38 -7.23 9.36 18.66
N SER A 39 -6.03 9.21 18.12
CA SER A 39 -4.78 9.44 18.85
C SER A 39 -4.48 10.93 18.98
N THR A 40 -4.06 11.35 20.17
CA THR A 40 -3.50 12.68 20.43
C THR A 40 -2.02 12.57 20.71
N ALA A 41 -1.25 13.60 20.30
CA ALA A 41 0.10 13.79 20.75
C ALA A 41 0.16 15.06 21.61
N GLU A 42 0.68 14.93 22.82
CA GLU A 42 0.94 16.03 23.74
C GLU A 42 2.44 16.14 24.00
N GLY A 43 2.94 17.35 24.09
CA GLY A 43 4.32 17.63 24.41
C GLY A 43 4.47 18.98 25.09
N SER A 44 5.63 19.29 25.63
CA SER A 44 5.85 20.60 26.27
C SER A 44 7.25 21.12 25.98
N PHE A 45 7.37 22.44 25.97
CA PHE A 45 8.66 23.14 25.96
C PHE A 45 8.60 24.35 26.86
N ASP A 46 9.79 24.82 27.32
CA ASP A 46 9.92 25.99 28.16
C ASP A 46 10.51 27.16 27.33
N TYR A 47 9.90 28.34 27.43
CA TYR A 47 10.37 29.55 26.77
C TYR A 47 10.11 30.78 27.64
N ASN A 48 11.12 31.65 27.84
CA ASN A 48 11.05 32.87 28.62
C ASN A 48 10.40 32.71 30.01
N GLY A 49 10.69 31.60 30.72
CA GLY A 49 10.19 31.37 32.08
C GLY A 49 8.74 30.89 32.16
N SER A 50 8.08 30.65 31.05
CA SER A 50 6.75 30.03 30.93
C SER A 50 6.82 28.65 30.30
N ARG A 51 5.91 27.76 30.68
CA ARG A 51 5.80 26.44 30.14
C ARG A 51 4.64 26.38 29.13
N TYR A 52 4.91 25.84 27.94
CA TYR A 52 3.93 25.70 26.88
C TYR A 52 3.62 24.20 26.66
N LYS A 53 2.38 23.82 26.95
CA LYS A 53 1.85 22.49 26.66
C LYS A 53 1.26 22.52 25.26
N ILE A 54 1.84 21.76 24.34
CA ILE A 54 1.38 21.66 22.96
C ILE A 54 0.49 20.43 22.79
N VAL A 55 -0.69 20.62 22.20
CA VAL A 55 -1.64 19.55 21.85
C VAL A 55 -1.76 19.49 20.32
N ASP A 56 -1.30 18.40 19.71
CA ASP A 56 -1.43 18.18 18.25
C ASP A 56 -2.83 17.67 17.93
N LEU A 57 -3.67 18.53 17.34
CA LEU A 57 -5.02 18.15 16.93
C LEU A 57 -4.98 17.31 15.65
N PRO A 58 -5.92 16.39 15.44
CA PRO A 58 -6.05 15.69 14.16
C PRO A 58 -6.16 16.67 12.99
N GLY A 59 -5.55 16.33 11.86
CA GLY A 59 -5.65 17.15 10.65
C GLY A 59 -7.07 17.19 10.13
N CYS A 60 -7.63 18.38 9.92
CA CYS A 60 -8.97 18.57 9.41
C CYS A 60 -8.99 19.61 8.27
N TYR A 61 -9.90 19.40 7.32
CA TYR A 61 -10.14 20.39 6.25
C TYR A 61 -11.24 21.37 6.61
N SER A 62 -12.10 21.00 7.54
CA SER A 62 -13.22 21.81 7.98
C SER A 62 -13.63 21.41 9.41
N LEU A 63 -14.17 22.34 10.17
CA LEU A 63 -14.81 22.08 11.45
C LEU A 63 -16.27 21.61 11.29
N MET A 64 -16.81 21.55 10.08
CA MET A 64 -18.10 20.93 9.77
C MET A 64 -18.00 19.40 9.78
N ALA A 65 -17.77 18.83 10.96
CA ALA A 65 -17.38 17.45 11.22
C ALA A 65 -18.13 16.39 10.38
N ARG A 66 -17.37 15.73 9.50
CA ARG A 66 -17.82 14.55 8.74
C ARG A 66 -17.04 13.27 9.10
N SER A 67 -16.00 13.42 9.92
CA SER A 67 -15.18 12.31 10.43
C SER A 67 -15.00 12.42 11.95
N ALA A 68 -14.66 11.30 12.61
CA ALA A 68 -14.37 11.28 14.04
C ALA A 68 -13.17 12.18 14.42
N GLU A 69 -12.23 12.35 13.49
CA GLU A 69 -11.05 13.21 13.65
C GLU A 69 -11.43 14.70 13.62
N GLU A 70 -12.27 15.09 12.65
CA GLU A 70 -12.80 16.46 12.56
C GLU A 70 -13.69 16.81 13.76
N GLU A 71 -14.51 15.85 14.24
CA GLU A 71 -15.28 16.01 15.48
C GLU A 71 -14.39 16.22 16.70
N ALA A 72 -13.29 15.46 16.83
CA ALA A 72 -12.38 15.60 17.94
C ALA A 72 -11.67 16.96 17.93
N ALA A 73 -11.22 17.43 16.76
CA ALA A 73 -10.60 18.74 16.62
C ALA A 73 -11.59 19.89 16.93
N ARG A 74 -12.80 19.81 16.38
CA ARG A 74 -13.88 20.79 16.63
C ARG A 74 -14.23 20.87 18.12
N ASP A 75 -14.49 19.71 18.74
CA ASP A 75 -14.92 19.63 20.13
C ASP A 75 -13.83 20.19 21.07
N PHE A 76 -12.54 19.95 20.76
CA PHE A 76 -11.44 20.51 21.52
C PHE A 76 -11.36 22.04 21.37
N ILE A 77 -11.48 22.57 20.16
CA ILE A 77 -11.45 24.02 19.92
C ILE A 77 -12.63 24.70 20.63
N ARG A 78 -13.82 24.11 20.59
CA ARG A 78 -15.03 24.62 21.26
C ARG A 78 -14.98 24.52 22.77
N SER A 79 -14.25 23.57 23.31
CA SER A 79 -14.14 23.39 24.76
C SER A 79 -13.44 24.55 25.47
N GLY A 80 -12.72 25.41 24.74
CA GLY A 80 -11.91 26.48 25.31
C GLY A 80 -10.72 25.98 26.15
N ALA A 81 -10.33 24.71 26.00
CA ALA A 81 -9.21 24.11 26.74
C ALA A 81 -7.83 24.62 26.30
N ALA A 82 -7.74 25.29 25.14
CA ALA A 82 -6.52 25.92 24.66
C ALA A 82 -6.52 27.41 24.93
N ASP A 83 -5.45 27.91 25.52
CA ASP A 83 -5.20 29.36 25.71
C ASP A 83 -4.86 30.06 24.38
N LEU A 84 -4.30 29.29 23.43
CA LEU A 84 -3.95 29.75 22.09
C LEU A 84 -4.11 28.63 21.07
N THR A 85 -4.64 28.95 19.90
CA THR A 85 -4.71 28.04 18.75
C THR A 85 -3.78 28.50 17.64
N VAL A 86 -2.81 27.67 17.28
CA VAL A 86 -1.90 27.88 16.15
C VAL A 86 -2.44 27.14 14.94
N VAL A 87 -2.87 27.88 13.91
CA VAL A 87 -3.35 27.27 12.66
C VAL A 87 -2.18 27.16 11.69
N VAL A 88 -1.74 25.92 11.44
CA VAL A 88 -0.65 25.63 10.52
C VAL A 88 -1.17 25.53 9.10
N CYS A 89 -0.67 26.40 8.24
CA CYS A 89 -1.06 26.55 6.85
C CYS A 89 0.08 26.17 5.89
N ASP A 90 -0.25 25.64 4.73
CA ASP A 90 0.71 25.42 3.65
C ASP A 90 0.89 26.72 2.85
N ALA A 91 2.08 27.31 2.89
CA ALA A 91 2.43 28.53 2.15
C ALA A 91 2.30 28.37 0.63
N THR A 92 2.39 27.15 0.12
CA THR A 92 2.25 26.87 -1.33
C THR A 92 0.80 26.87 -1.82
N CYS A 93 -0.18 26.77 -0.91
CA CYS A 93 -1.62 26.80 -1.17
C CYS A 93 -2.39 27.45 0.00
N ILE A 94 -1.94 28.63 0.41
CA ILE A 94 -2.40 29.30 1.65
C ILE A 94 -3.90 29.60 1.64
N GLU A 95 -4.49 29.93 0.50
CA GLU A 95 -5.92 30.23 0.31
C GLU A 95 -6.83 29.13 0.87
N ARG A 96 -6.49 27.86 0.63
CA ARG A 96 -7.25 26.73 1.18
C ARG A 96 -7.15 26.62 2.70
N SER A 97 -5.98 26.92 3.23
CA SER A 97 -5.72 26.83 4.67
C SER A 97 -6.38 27.98 5.43
N ILE A 98 -6.50 29.17 4.81
CA ILE A 98 -7.21 30.32 5.37
C ILE A 98 -8.70 30.00 5.59
N ASN A 99 -9.32 29.18 4.75
CA ASN A 99 -10.70 28.77 4.96
C ASN A 99 -10.91 28.05 6.30
N LEU A 100 -10.00 27.15 6.68
CA LEU A 100 -10.02 26.51 8.00
C LEU A 100 -9.72 27.52 9.12
N ALA A 101 -8.77 28.44 8.90
CA ALA A 101 -8.44 29.48 9.88
C ALA A 101 -9.65 30.37 10.20
N LEU A 102 -10.42 30.77 9.16
CA LEU A 102 -11.65 31.54 9.36
C LEU A 102 -12.72 30.78 10.15
N GLN A 103 -12.84 29.47 9.96
CA GLN A 103 -13.73 28.63 10.75
C GLN A 103 -13.29 28.56 12.21
N ILE A 104 -11.98 28.49 12.47
CA ILE A 104 -11.44 28.48 13.83
C ILE A 104 -11.62 29.85 14.50
N ILE A 105 -11.38 30.95 13.78
CA ILE A 105 -11.61 32.32 14.26
C ILE A 105 -13.08 32.57 14.62
N ALA A 106 -14.01 31.91 13.93
CA ALA A 106 -15.43 31.99 14.28
C ALA A 106 -15.74 31.35 15.65
N GLU A 107 -14.95 30.36 16.07
CA GLU A 107 -15.17 29.59 17.30
C GLU A 107 -14.32 30.08 18.50
N THR A 108 -13.11 30.63 18.26
CA THR A 108 -12.19 31.08 19.34
C THR A 108 -11.48 32.37 18.94
N ASP A 109 -11.15 33.19 19.95
CA ASP A 109 -10.55 34.52 19.76
C ASP A 109 -9.01 34.47 19.66
N ASN A 110 -8.36 33.63 20.45
CA ASN A 110 -6.90 33.55 20.50
C ASN A 110 -6.37 32.62 19.39
N VAL A 111 -6.16 33.18 18.20
CA VAL A 111 -5.68 32.45 17.03
C VAL A 111 -4.47 33.14 16.42
N ILE A 112 -3.43 32.37 16.09
CA ILE A 112 -2.31 32.81 15.23
C ILE A 112 -2.20 31.91 14.01
N LEU A 113 -1.78 32.48 12.88
CA LEU A 113 -1.55 31.74 11.65
C LEU A 113 -0.06 31.46 11.48
N CYS A 114 0.28 30.21 11.25
CA CYS A 114 1.63 29.75 10.96
C CYS A 114 1.73 29.31 9.50
N ALA A 115 2.26 30.13 8.60
CA ALA A 115 2.52 29.78 7.21
C ALA A 115 3.79 28.92 7.13
N ASN A 116 3.63 27.61 7.06
CA ASN A 116 4.72 26.63 6.96
C ASN A 116 5.08 26.33 5.50
N LEU A 117 6.23 25.68 5.27
CA LEU A 117 6.77 25.37 3.94
C LEU A 117 7.16 26.61 3.12
N MET A 118 7.63 27.68 3.78
CA MET A 118 8.09 28.90 3.12
C MET A 118 9.24 28.64 2.15
N ASP A 119 10.14 27.73 2.48
CA ASP A 119 11.22 27.27 1.59
C ASP A 119 10.70 26.61 0.31
N GLU A 120 9.57 25.93 0.39
CA GLU A 120 8.92 25.29 -0.75
C GLU A 120 8.14 26.31 -1.59
N ALA A 121 7.51 27.28 -0.95
CA ALA A 121 6.84 28.40 -1.61
C ALA A 121 7.84 29.25 -2.42
N GLU A 122 8.99 29.60 -1.82
CA GLU A 122 10.05 30.34 -2.48
C GLU A 122 10.62 29.59 -3.71
N ARG A 123 10.90 28.29 -3.57
CA ARG A 123 11.33 27.46 -4.71
C ARG A 123 10.32 27.40 -5.85
N LYS A 124 9.03 27.54 -5.54
CA LYS A 124 7.95 27.60 -6.53
C LYS A 124 7.69 29.00 -7.05
N GLY A 125 8.49 29.99 -6.67
CA GLY A 125 8.28 31.38 -7.05
C GLY A 125 7.00 31.97 -6.49
N ILE A 126 6.50 31.44 -5.37
CA ILE A 126 5.36 31.96 -4.63
C ILE A 126 5.89 32.85 -3.53
N SER A 127 5.55 34.13 -3.56
CA SER A 127 5.84 35.07 -2.48
C SER A 127 4.55 35.49 -1.78
N LEU A 128 4.60 35.51 -0.45
CA LEU A 128 3.49 35.85 0.42
C LEU A 128 3.76 37.19 1.10
N ASN A 129 2.83 38.12 1.00
CA ASN A 129 2.84 39.34 1.82
C ASN A 129 2.15 39.04 3.17
N LEU A 130 2.92 38.46 4.10
CA LEU A 130 2.40 38.05 5.42
C LEU A 130 1.80 39.20 6.21
N PRO A 131 2.39 40.43 6.23
CA PRO A 131 1.79 41.60 6.88
C PRO A 131 0.38 41.91 6.35
N LEU A 132 0.18 41.88 5.03
CA LEU A 132 -1.12 42.15 4.43
C LEU A 132 -2.16 41.07 4.75
N ILE A 133 -1.73 39.79 4.81
CA ILE A 133 -2.59 38.70 5.25
C ILE A 133 -2.96 38.87 6.73
N SER A 134 -2.01 39.25 7.56
CA SER A 134 -2.23 39.50 8.99
C SER A 134 -3.22 40.65 9.24
N GLU A 135 -3.09 41.74 8.50
CA GLU A 135 -3.99 42.90 8.58
C GLU A 135 -5.43 42.53 8.19
N ARG A 136 -5.58 41.82 7.08
CA ARG A 136 -6.92 41.42 6.57
C ARG A 136 -7.61 40.33 7.39
N LEU A 137 -6.80 39.44 7.96
CA LEU A 137 -7.33 38.33 8.79
C LEU A 137 -7.56 38.78 10.24
N GLY A 138 -6.88 39.85 10.69
CA GLY A 138 -6.94 40.34 12.05
C GLY A 138 -6.20 39.49 13.08
N VAL A 139 -5.31 38.57 12.63
CA VAL A 139 -4.50 37.72 13.50
C VAL A 139 -3.02 37.78 13.09
N PRO A 140 -2.09 37.57 14.02
CA PRO A 140 -0.66 37.49 13.70
C PRO A 140 -0.37 36.35 12.75
N VAL A 141 0.41 36.60 11.69
CA VAL A 141 0.84 35.63 10.71
C VAL A 141 2.35 35.50 10.73
N THR A 142 2.86 34.30 10.98
CA THR A 142 4.30 33.99 11.00
C THR A 142 4.66 32.99 9.93
N GLY A 143 5.64 33.30 9.08
CA GLY A 143 6.15 32.38 8.06
C GLY A 143 7.31 31.55 8.63
N ILE A 144 7.26 30.24 8.44
CA ILE A 144 8.31 29.33 8.91
C ILE A 144 8.61 28.22 7.89
N SER A 145 9.72 27.54 8.12
CA SER A 145 10.04 26.24 7.50
C SER A 145 10.29 25.23 8.61
N ALA A 146 9.28 24.46 9.01
CA ALA A 146 9.35 23.56 10.17
C ALA A 146 10.46 22.48 10.05
N ARG A 147 11.01 22.25 8.87
CA ARG A 147 12.15 21.35 8.63
C ARG A 147 13.50 21.98 8.98
N SER A 148 13.61 23.30 9.06
CA SER A 148 14.82 24.00 9.50
C SER A 148 14.92 23.96 11.03
N LYS A 149 16.13 24.00 11.55
CA LYS A 149 16.34 24.04 13.01
C LYS A 149 15.80 25.33 13.64
N GLU A 150 15.77 26.41 12.88
CA GLU A 150 15.38 27.76 13.35
C GLU A 150 13.88 28.03 13.14
N GLY A 151 13.23 27.33 12.19
CA GLY A 151 11.82 27.57 11.85
C GLY A 151 10.85 27.46 13.03
N PRO A 152 10.86 26.38 13.81
CA PRO A 152 9.99 26.27 14.99
C PRO A 152 10.26 27.34 16.05
N LEU A 153 11.53 27.81 16.20
CA LEU A 153 11.90 28.82 17.16
C LEU A 153 11.34 30.21 16.81
N GLN A 154 11.15 30.52 15.52
CA GLN A 154 10.58 31.78 15.06
C GLN A 154 9.11 31.96 15.48
N LEU A 155 8.40 30.86 15.76
CA LEU A 155 7.01 30.91 16.21
C LEU A 155 6.86 31.26 17.69
N GLN A 156 7.85 30.95 18.53
CA GLN A 156 7.79 31.12 19.98
C GLN A 156 7.54 32.59 20.42
N PRO A 157 8.22 33.63 19.87
CA PRO A 157 7.93 35.00 20.20
C PRO A 157 6.51 35.44 19.81
N ALA A 158 5.99 34.95 18.69
CA ALA A 158 4.63 35.26 18.23
C ALA A 158 3.57 34.67 19.18
N MET A 159 3.81 33.42 19.64
CA MET A 159 2.95 32.79 20.65
C MET A 159 2.94 33.53 21.97
N GLU A 160 4.12 33.91 22.49
CA GLU A 160 4.24 34.66 23.73
C GLU A 160 3.53 36.02 23.65
N LYS A 161 3.72 36.74 22.54
CA LYS A 161 3.09 38.03 22.29
C LYS A 161 1.56 37.90 22.25
N ALA A 162 1.04 36.91 21.50
CA ALA A 162 -0.39 36.67 21.38
C ALA A 162 -1.06 36.35 22.72
N LEU A 163 -0.38 35.56 23.59
CA LEU A 163 -0.90 35.20 24.91
C LEU A 163 -0.87 36.38 25.92
N LYS A 164 0.09 37.31 25.77
CA LYS A 164 0.18 38.48 26.64
C LYS A 164 -0.78 39.62 26.29
N GLU A 165 -0.96 39.86 24.98
CA GLU A 165 -1.76 40.99 24.50
C GLU A 165 -3.25 40.64 24.39
N GLY A 166 -3.60 39.34 24.26
CA GLY A 166 -4.92 38.87 23.89
C GLY A 166 -5.25 39.23 22.44
N LEU A 167 -6.00 38.41 21.78
CA LEU A 167 -6.37 38.62 20.38
C LEU A 167 -7.90 38.65 20.24
N HIS A 168 -8.41 39.64 19.50
CA HIS A 168 -9.83 39.78 19.20
C HIS A 168 -10.03 39.94 17.68
N PRO A 169 -9.80 38.88 16.87
CA PRO A 169 -9.96 38.99 15.44
C PRO A 169 -11.41 39.26 15.05
N PRO A 170 -11.65 39.93 13.91
CA PRO A 170 -13.00 40.08 13.37
C PRO A 170 -13.58 38.74 13.02
N LYS A 171 -14.74 38.42 13.61
CA LYS A 171 -15.43 37.17 13.29
C LYS A 171 -16.13 37.25 11.94
N PRO A 172 -16.11 36.20 11.11
CA PRO A 172 -16.81 36.20 9.85
C PRO A 172 -18.33 36.29 10.07
N GLU A 173 -19.02 37.07 9.24
CA GLU A 173 -20.48 37.29 9.34
C GLU A 173 -21.30 35.99 9.10
N SER A 174 -20.73 35.05 8.36
CA SER A 174 -21.35 33.76 8.07
C SER A 174 -20.32 32.64 8.05
N THR A 175 -20.70 31.47 8.55
CA THR A 175 -19.88 30.25 8.49
C THR A 175 -20.22 29.36 7.30
N SER A 176 -21.01 29.87 6.32
CA SER A 176 -21.32 29.10 5.13
C SER A 176 -20.06 28.85 4.28
N PRO A 177 -19.86 27.65 3.71
CA PRO A 177 -18.67 27.29 2.94
C PRO A 177 -18.41 28.26 1.78
N GLU A 178 -19.47 28.73 1.13
CA GLU A 178 -19.38 29.64 -0.01
C GLU A 178 -18.90 31.04 0.40
N TYR A 179 -19.40 31.54 1.54
CA TYR A 179 -18.98 32.85 2.09
C TYR A 179 -17.51 32.80 2.53
N LEU A 180 -17.13 31.77 3.29
CA LEU A 180 -15.76 31.62 3.76
C LEU A 180 -14.75 31.44 2.61
N SER A 181 -15.14 30.76 1.54
CA SER A 181 -14.30 30.61 0.35
C SER A 181 -14.07 31.97 -0.36
N ARG A 182 -15.12 32.78 -0.50
CA ARG A 182 -14.99 34.13 -1.08
C ARG A 182 -14.13 35.05 -0.21
N LEU A 183 -14.33 35.00 1.12
CA LEU A 183 -13.55 35.79 2.06
C LEU A 183 -12.06 35.39 2.02
N ALA A 184 -11.76 34.08 1.94
CA ALA A 184 -10.40 33.59 1.78
C ALA A 184 -9.75 34.07 0.47
N GLU A 185 -10.49 34.07 -0.64
CA GLU A 185 -10.02 34.64 -1.91
C GLU A 185 -9.73 36.16 -1.78
N GLU A 186 -10.59 36.92 -1.11
CA GLU A 186 -10.41 38.35 -0.87
C GLU A 186 -9.18 38.65 -0.02
N ILE A 187 -8.96 37.88 1.04
CA ILE A 187 -7.77 38.00 1.91
C ILE A 187 -6.50 37.72 1.10
N CYS A 188 -6.50 36.72 0.24
CA CYS A 188 -5.36 36.32 -0.57
C CYS A 188 -5.12 37.24 -1.78
N ARG A 189 -6.13 37.98 -2.23
CA ARG A 189 -6.03 38.82 -3.43
C ARG A 189 -4.97 39.92 -3.26
N GLY A 190 -3.91 39.87 -4.09
CA GLY A 190 -2.78 40.80 -4.01
C GLY A 190 -1.84 40.58 -2.81
N ALA A 191 -2.09 39.57 -1.96
CA ALA A 191 -1.18 39.16 -0.91
C ALA A 191 -0.35 37.91 -1.31
N VAL A 192 -0.84 37.17 -2.29
CA VAL A 192 -0.16 36.00 -2.83
C VAL A 192 0.29 36.30 -4.25
N PHE A 193 1.59 36.31 -4.47
CA PHE A 193 2.19 36.52 -5.78
C PHE A 193 2.77 35.18 -6.23
N SER A 194 2.25 34.60 -7.30
CA SER A 194 2.79 33.40 -7.93
C SER A 194 3.44 33.77 -9.26
N GLY A 195 4.72 33.40 -9.41
CA GLY A 195 5.42 33.56 -10.67
C GLY A 195 4.70 32.79 -11.80
N PRO A 196 4.65 33.33 -13.02
CA PRO A 196 3.82 32.78 -14.11
C PRO A 196 4.22 31.36 -14.56
N ASP A 197 5.42 30.88 -14.27
CA ASP A 197 5.96 29.66 -14.90
C ASP A 197 5.87 28.38 -14.07
N SER A 198 5.92 28.42 -12.73
CA SER A 198 5.98 27.21 -11.93
C SER A 198 4.67 26.44 -11.86
N LEU A 199 3.54 27.15 -11.77
CA LEU A 199 2.21 26.54 -11.77
C LEU A 199 1.70 26.15 -13.17
N ARG A 200 2.22 26.78 -14.23
CA ARG A 200 1.88 26.43 -15.62
C ARG A 200 2.35 25.04 -15.99
N ARG A 201 3.57 24.67 -15.59
CA ARG A 201 4.19 23.39 -15.92
C ARG A 201 3.45 22.23 -15.24
N ASP A 202 3.18 22.36 -13.94
CA ASP A 202 2.43 21.35 -13.20
C ASP A 202 1.02 21.18 -13.75
N ARG A 203 0.32 22.27 -14.05
CA ARG A 203 -1.02 22.25 -14.68
C ARG A 203 -1.02 21.61 -16.06
N GLN A 204 0.02 21.85 -16.88
CA GLN A 204 0.15 21.21 -18.20
C GLN A 204 0.37 19.71 -18.07
N ILE A 205 1.25 19.29 -17.17
CA ILE A 205 1.49 17.87 -16.89
C ILE A 205 0.22 17.21 -16.36
N ASP A 206 -0.47 17.84 -15.41
CA ASP A 206 -1.71 17.31 -14.85
C ASP A 206 -2.82 17.23 -15.90
N LYS A 207 -2.93 18.21 -16.80
CA LYS A 207 -3.91 18.16 -17.91
C LYS A 207 -3.74 16.94 -18.80
N VAL A 208 -2.51 16.45 -18.96
CA VAL A 208 -2.20 15.23 -19.73
C VAL A 208 -2.43 13.98 -18.88
N LEU A 209 -1.85 13.94 -17.67
CA LEU A 209 -1.88 12.76 -16.80
C LEU A 209 -3.26 12.46 -16.20
N THR A 210 -4.10 13.48 -16.00
CA THR A 210 -5.48 13.34 -15.50
C THR A 210 -6.54 13.37 -16.61
N SER A 211 -6.10 13.38 -17.87
CA SER A 211 -6.98 13.34 -19.04
C SER A 211 -7.74 12.01 -19.11
N ARG A 212 -9.03 12.07 -19.43
CA ARG A 212 -9.87 10.88 -19.62
C ARG A 212 -9.39 9.96 -20.75
N VAL A 213 -8.74 10.52 -21.77
CA VAL A 213 -8.28 9.78 -22.96
C VAL A 213 -6.84 9.32 -22.80
N LEU A 214 -5.93 10.22 -22.36
CA LEU A 214 -4.49 9.94 -22.27
C LEU A 214 -4.07 9.39 -20.90
N GLY A 215 -4.78 9.71 -19.83
CA GLY A 215 -4.42 9.29 -18.48
C GLY A 215 -4.37 7.77 -18.28
N PHE A 216 -5.37 7.03 -18.83
CA PHE A 216 -5.37 5.56 -18.74
C PHE A 216 -4.27 4.90 -19.56
N PRO A 217 -4.03 5.22 -20.84
CA PRO A 217 -2.90 4.68 -21.59
C PRO A 217 -1.54 4.96 -20.97
N ILE A 218 -1.31 6.19 -20.48
CA ILE A 218 -0.05 6.54 -19.81
C ILE A 218 0.13 5.74 -18.51
N MET A 219 -0.95 5.58 -17.73
CA MET A 219 -0.92 4.77 -16.50
C MET A 219 -0.56 3.31 -16.80
N LEU A 220 -1.17 2.71 -17.81
CA LEU A 220 -0.88 1.33 -18.22
C LEU A 220 0.53 1.20 -18.79
N ALA A 221 0.98 2.15 -19.59
CA ALA A 221 2.34 2.16 -20.15
C ALA A 221 3.40 2.27 -19.05
N LEU A 222 3.20 3.14 -18.07
CA LEU A 222 4.12 3.29 -16.95
C LEU A 222 4.14 2.05 -16.04
N LEU A 223 2.96 1.47 -15.78
CA LEU A 223 2.85 0.22 -15.04
C LEU A 223 3.60 -0.91 -15.76
N ALA A 224 3.39 -1.04 -17.07
CA ALA A 224 4.09 -2.01 -17.90
C ALA A 224 5.62 -1.79 -17.90
N LEU A 225 6.06 -0.53 -17.92
CA LEU A 225 7.48 -0.16 -17.83
C LEU A 225 8.10 -0.58 -16.49
N VAL A 226 7.40 -0.30 -15.37
CA VAL A 226 7.85 -0.72 -14.03
C VAL A 226 7.97 -2.24 -13.95
N PHE A 227 6.98 -2.98 -14.45
CA PHE A 227 7.06 -4.44 -14.50
C PHE A 227 8.17 -4.94 -15.42
N PHE A 228 8.34 -4.35 -16.59
CA PHE A 228 9.41 -4.71 -17.52
C PHE A 228 10.79 -4.55 -16.86
N ILE A 229 11.05 -3.41 -16.24
CA ILE A 229 12.31 -3.15 -15.53
C ILE A 229 12.49 -4.14 -14.38
N THR A 230 11.42 -4.41 -13.61
CA THR A 230 11.47 -5.33 -12.48
C THR A 230 11.78 -6.75 -12.92
N ILE A 231 11.05 -7.28 -13.90
CA ILE A 231 11.22 -8.66 -14.38
C ILE A 231 12.57 -8.84 -15.05
N THR A 232 12.90 -7.97 -15.99
CA THR A 232 14.17 -8.07 -16.74
C THR A 232 15.38 -7.82 -15.83
N GLY A 233 15.30 -6.82 -14.96
CA GLY A 233 16.36 -6.48 -14.03
C GLY A 233 16.58 -7.50 -12.92
N ALA A 234 15.53 -8.25 -12.53
CA ALA A 234 15.62 -9.26 -11.49
C ALA A 234 16.17 -10.61 -11.96
N ASN A 235 16.05 -10.94 -13.25
CA ASN A 235 16.42 -12.26 -13.76
C ASN A 235 17.88 -12.65 -13.46
N TYR A 236 18.83 -11.81 -13.83
CA TYR A 236 20.25 -12.09 -13.58
C TYR A 236 20.61 -12.17 -12.09
N PRO A 237 20.22 -11.20 -11.23
CA PRO A 237 20.46 -11.30 -9.78
C PRO A 237 19.79 -12.51 -9.14
N SER A 238 18.60 -12.92 -9.59
CA SER A 238 17.89 -14.09 -9.09
C SER A 238 18.62 -15.39 -9.41
N GLN A 239 19.10 -15.53 -10.65
CA GLN A 239 19.91 -16.69 -11.05
C GLN A 239 21.22 -16.76 -10.27
N LEU A 240 21.95 -15.64 -10.20
CA LEU A 240 23.20 -15.58 -9.43
C LEU A 240 22.99 -15.98 -7.97
N LEU A 241 21.94 -15.46 -7.34
CA LEU A 241 21.62 -15.75 -5.95
C LEU A 241 21.23 -17.22 -5.76
N SER A 242 20.44 -17.76 -6.70
CA SER A 242 20.06 -19.18 -6.75
C SER A 242 21.30 -20.07 -6.84
N ASP A 243 22.20 -19.80 -7.80
CA ASP A 243 23.44 -20.56 -7.98
C ASP A 243 24.33 -20.56 -6.74
N VAL A 244 24.45 -19.40 -6.09
CA VAL A 244 25.24 -19.27 -4.85
C VAL A 244 24.60 -20.07 -3.72
N LEU A 245 23.30 -19.94 -3.51
CA LEU A 245 22.59 -20.62 -2.42
C LEU A 245 22.58 -22.15 -2.60
N PHE A 246 22.36 -22.63 -3.83
CA PHE A 246 22.40 -24.07 -4.11
C PHE A 246 23.83 -24.65 -4.03
N LYS A 247 24.87 -23.91 -4.47
CA LYS A 247 26.28 -24.32 -4.22
C LYS A 247 26.61 -24.41 -2.73
N VAL A 248 26.07 -23.51 -1.92
CA VAL A 248 26.19 -23.60 -0.45
C VAL A 248 25.49 -24.85 0.08
N GLN A 249 24.28 -25.17 -0.42
CA GLN A 249 23.57 -26.40 -0.08
C GLN A 249 24.41 -27.64 -0.37
N ASP A 250 24.99 -27.74 -1.57
CA ASP A 250 25.81 -28.90 -1.97
C ASP A 250 27.05 -29.05 -1.07
N LYS A 251 27.71 -27.95 -0.71
CA LYS A 251 28.83 -27.95 0.23
C LYS A 251 28.40 -28.42 1.63
N LEU A 252 27.24 -27.96 2.12
CA LEU A 252 26.69 -28.38 3.41
C LEU A 252 26.35 -29.88 3.41
N ILE A 253 25.77 -30.40 2.32
CA ILE A 253 25.52 -31.84 2.15
C ILE A 253 26.84 -32.62 2.17
N GLY A 254 27.85 -32.16 1.41
CA GLY A 254 29.18 -32.78 1.41
C GLY A 254 29.83 -32.79 2.81
N LEU A 255 29.68 -31.70 3.56
CA LEU A 255 30.16 -31.62 4.95
C LEU A 255 29.43 -32.62 5.88
N CYS A 256 28.10 -32.70 5.78
CA CYS A 256 27.31 -33.64 6.56
C CYS A 256 27.71 -35.11 6.28
N ILE A 257 27.99 -35.44 5.03
CA ILE A 257 28.46 -36.75 4.60
C ILE A 257 29.87 -37.01 5.17
N SER A 258 30.79 -36.05 5.12
CA SER A 258 32.15 -36.21 5.63
C SER A 258 32.20 -36.41 7.15
N VAL A 259 31.27 -35.79 7.89
CA VAL A 259 31.13 -35.93 9.36
C VAL A 259 30.22 -37.12 9.72
N SER A 260 29.73 -37.91 8.75
CA SER A 260 28.84 -39.05 8.94
C SER A 260 27.53 -38.71 9.66
N VAL A 261 26.96 -37.55 9.42
CA VAL A 261 25.65 -37.19 9.97
C VAL A 261 24.58 -38.12 9.39
N PRO A 262 23.64 -38.65 10.19
CA PRO A 262 22.57 -39.55 9.70
C PRO A 262 21.70 -38.85 8.65
N LYS A 263 21.35 -39.55 7.57
CA LYS A 263 20.47 -39.06 6.49
C LYS A 263 19.15 -38.51 7.01
N LEU A 264 18.58 -39.16 8.00
CA LEU A 264 17.31 -38.77 8.64
C LEU A 264 17.36 -37.34 9.24
N ILE A 265 18.54 -36.80 9.54
CA ILE A 265 18.72 -35.47 10.13
C ILE A 265 19.03 -34.44 9.05
N TYR A 266 20.04 -34.71 8.18
CA TYR A 266 20.47 -33.65 7.24
C TYR A 266 19.55 -33.52 6.01
N GLU A 267 18.90 -34.59 5.54
CA GLU A 267 18.00 -34.51 4.39
C GLU A 267 16.79 -33.61 4.64
N PRO A 268 16.01 -33.75 5.73
CA PRO A 268 14.91 -32.84 6.01
C PRO A 268 15.35 -31.39 6.17
N LEU A 269 16.52 -31.16 6.78
CA LEU A 269 17.04 -29.81 7.01
C LEU A 269 17.59 -29.18 5.74
N LEU A 270 18.34 -29.90 4.93
CA LEU A 270 19.01 -29.33 3.75
C LEU A 270 18.15 -29.44 2.49
N LEU A 271 17.49 -30.58 2.25
CA LEU A 271 16.61 -30.77 1.07
C LEU A 271 15.19 -30.26 1.31
N GLY A 272 14.74 -30.21 2.56
CA GLY A 272 13.45 -29.64 2.95
C GLY A 272 13.56 -28.15 3.27
N VAL A 273 14.05 -27.82 4.45
CA VAL A 273 14.03 -26.45 4.97
C VAL A 273 14.93 -25.52 4.16
N TYR A 274 16.22 -25.84 4.03
CA TYR A 274 17.17 -24.94 3.35
C TYR A 274 16.81 -24.75 1.88
N ARG A 275 16.45 -25.80 1.16
CA ARG A 275 16.10 -25.75 -0.27
C ARG A 275 14.92 -24.83 -0.56
N VAL A 276 13.85 -24.93 0.24
CA VAL A 276 12.68 -24.04 0.13
C VAL A 276 13.06 -22.60 0.48
N LEU A 277 13.86 -22.39 1.53
CA LEU A 277 14.36 -21.05 1.88
C LEU A 277 15.23 -20.44 0.75
N ALA A 278 16.16 -21.21 0.22
CA ALA A 278 17.03 -20.76 -0.88
C ALA A 278 16.21 -20.37 -2.11
N TRP A 279 15.18 -21.17 -2.45
CA TRP A 279 14.25 -20.87 -3.53
C TRP A 279 13.48 -19.57 -3.28
N VAL A 280 12.84 -19.45 -2.15
CA VAL A 280 12.04 -18.25 -1.78
C VAL A 280 12.91 -16.99 -1.77
N ILE A 281 14.11 -17.06 -1.21
CA ILE A 281 15.03 -15.91 -1.15
C ILE A 281 15.49 -15.51 -2.55
N SER A 282 15.91 -16.47 -3.38
CA SER A 282 16.45 -16.19 -4.72
C SER A 282 15.40 -15.62 -5.68
N VAL A 283 14.15 -16.05 -5.57
CA VAL A 283 13.06 -15.60 -6.45
C VAL A 283 12.39 -14.32 -5.94
N MET A 284 12.30 -14.10 -4.62
CA MET A 284 11.59 -12.93 -4.07
C MET A 284 12.48 -11.70 -3.89
N LEU A 285 13.72 -11.87 -3.43
CA LEU A 285 14.56 -10.73 -3.02
C LEU A 285 14.86 -9.76 -4.18
N PRO A 286 15.38 -10.20 -5.35
CA PRO A 286 15.76 -9.27 -6.42
C PRO A 286 14.59 -8.48 -7.01
N PRO A 287 13.44 -9.10 -7.38
CA PRO A 287 12.30 -8.33 -7.86
C PRO A 287 11.78 -7.30 -6.84
N MET A 288 11.74 -7.66 -5.56
CA MET A 288 11.30 -6.73 -4.51
C MET A 288 12.29 -5.56 -4.33
N ALA A 289 13.59 -5.83 -4.40
CA ALA A 289 14.63 -4.82 -4.29
C ALA A 289 14.63 -3.81 -5.45
N ILE A 290 14.05 -4.17 -6.60
CA ILE A 290 13.87 -3.27 -7.76
C ILE A 290 12.50 -2.58 -7.70
N PHE A 291 11.44 -3.33 -7.49
CA PHE A 291 10.06 -2.83 -7.53
C PHE A 291 9.78 -1.77 -6.46
N PHE A 292 10.14 -2.03 -5.19
CA PHE A 292 9.82 -1.10 -4.12
C PHE A 292 10.49 0.28 -4.25
N PRO A 293 11.78 0.39 -4.60
CA PRO A 293 12.37 1.69 -4.89
C PRO A 293 11.70 2.42 -6.06
N LEU A 294 11.42 1.73 -7.18
CA LEU A 294 10.74 2.33 -8.33
C LEU A 294 9.36 2.85 -7.95
N PHE A 295 8.59 2.04 -7.20
CA PHE A 295 7.27 2.43 -6.76
C PHE A 295 7.32 3.62 -5.79
N THR A 296 8.25 3.63 -4.83
CA THR A 296 8.43 4.74 -3.89
C THR A 296 8.90 6.02 -4.58
N LEU A 297 9.71 5.90 -5.63
CA LEU A 297 10.08 7.04 -6.48
C LEU A 297 8.87 7.67 -7.16
N LEU A 298 7.96 6.84 -7.70
CA LEU A 298 6.71 7.33 -8.30
C LEU A 298 5.76 7.95 -7.26
N GLU A 299 5.77 7.43 -6.03
CA GLU A 299 5.06 7.99 -4.89
C GLU A 299 5.60 9.37 -4.52
N ASP A 300 6.91 9.49 -4.32
CA ASP A 300 7.59 10.74 -3.98
C ASP A 300 7.46 11.81 -5.07
N LEU A 301 7.49 11.41 -6.35
CA LEU A 301 7.21 12.28 -7.50
C LEU A 301 5.79 12.85 -7.49
N GLY A 302 4.87 12.27 -6.71
CA GLY A 302 3.46 12.67 -6.69
C GLY A 302 2.64 12.08 -7.85
N TYR A 303 3.16 11.08 -8.57
CA TYR A 303 2.43 10.45 -9.68
C TYR A 303 1.28 9.56 -9.18
N LEU A 304 1.47 8.83 -8.09
CA LEU A 304 0.44 7.90 -7.57
C LEU A 304 -0.89 8.57 -7.21
N PRO A 305 -0.95 9.79 -6.65
CA PRO A 305 -2.21 10.52 -6.49
C PRO A 305 -2.96 10.75 -7.81
N ARG A 306 -2.26 10.93 -8.94
CA ARG A 306 -2.87 11.08 -10.28
C ARG A 306 -3.47 9.76 -10.76
N VAL A 307 -2.83 8.64 -10.48
CA VAL A 307 -3.41 7.31 -10.71
C VAL A 307 -4.69 7.12 -9.91
N ALA A 308 -4.67 7.48 -8.62
CA ALA A 308 -5.87 7.42 -7.77
C ALA A 308 -6.99 8.32 -8.29
N PHE A 309 -6.67 9.51 -8.77
CA PHE A 309 -7.64 10.45 -9.36
C PHE A 309 -8.32 9.85 -10.60
N ASN A 310 -7.54 9.25 -11.51
CA ASN A 310 -8.09 8.63 -12.72
C ASN A 310 -9.00 7.44 -12.41
N LEU A 311 -8.67 6.64 -11.40
CA LEU A 311 -9.43 5.46 -11.01
C LEU A 311 -10.55 5.75 -10.00
N ASP A 312 -10.58 6.92 -9.37
CA ASP A 312 -11.54 7.30 -8.32
C ASP A 312 -12.99 7.10 -8.76
N ARG A 313 -13.31 7.47 -10.00
CA ARG A 313 -14.66 7.27 -10.57
C ARG A 313 -15.05 5.79 -10.64
N CYS A 314 -14.11 4.90 -11.00
CA CYS A 314 -14.36 3.47 -11.08
C CYS A 314 -14.60 2.89 -9.67
N PHE A 315 -13.77 3.27 -8.70
CA PHE A 315 -13.91 2.81 -7.31
C PHE A 315 -15.16 3.38 -6.63
N LYS A 316 -15.49 4.66 -6.83
CA LYS A 316 -16.74 5.26 -6.33
C LYS A 316 -17.99 4.58 -6.88
N GLY A 317 -17.98 4.19 -8.16
CA GLY A 317 -19.05 3.39 -8.77
C GLY A 317 -19.26 2.01 -8.11
N CYS A 318 -18.23 1.51 -7.42
CA CYS A 318 -18.27 0.27 -6.65
C CYS A 318 -18.44 0.49 -5.14
N HIS A 319 -18.81 1.70 -4.70
CA HIS A 319 -18.94 2.11 -3.30
C HIS A 319 -17.64 1.94 -2.48
N ALA A 320 -16.50 2.12 -3.12
CA ALA A 320 -15.17 2.08 -2.54
C ALA A 320 -14.46 3.45 -2.71
N CYS A 321 -13.38 3.68 -1.95
CA CYS A 321 -12.63 4.92 -1.99
C CYS A 321 -11.59 4.91 -3.12
N GLY A 322 -11.38 6.05 -3.80
CA GLY A 322 -10.33 6.19 -4.82
C GLY A 322 -8.91 5.94 -4.31
N LYS A 323 -8.64 6.14 -3.01
CA LYS A 323 -7.37 5.75 -2.38
C LYS A 323 -7.08 4.25 -2.49
N GLN A 324 -8.12 3.40 -2.69
CA GLN A 324 -7.96 1.96 -2.92
C GLN A 324 -7.13 1.68 -4.18
N ALA A 325 -7.16 2.55 -5.18
CA ALA A 325 -6.30 2.43 -6.35
C ALA A 325 -4.80 2.39 -5.99
N LEU A 326 -4.37 3.22 -5.03
CA LEU A 326 -2.98 3.25 -4.56
C LEU A 326 -2.60 1.94 -3.88
N THR A 327 -3.47 1.44 -3.01
CA THR A 327 -3.23 0.17 -2.30
C THR A 327 -3.24 -1.02 -3.24
N THR A 328 -4.07 -1.00 -4.29
CA THR A 328 -4.07 -1.97 -5.39
C THR A 328 -2.75 -1.94 -6.15
N CYS A 329 -2.24 -0.75 -6.50
CA CYS A 329 -0.93 -0.62 -7.14
C CYS A 329 0.21 -1.17 -6.27
N MET A 330 0.19 -0.91 -4.96
CA MET A 330 1.15 -1.51 -4.01
C MET A 330 1.01 -3.05 -3.96
N GLY A 331 -0.22 -3.56 -4.07
CA GLY A 331 -0.55 -4.98 -4.08
C GLY A 331 0.10 -5.75 -5.23
N PHE A 332 0.30 -5.14 -6.40
CA PHE A 332 1.02 -5.77 -7.53
C PHE A 332 2.46 -6.13 -7.17
N GLY A 333 3.12 -5.36 -6.33
CA GLY A 333 4.43 -5.74 -5.81
C GLY A 333 4.33 -6.81 -4.73
N CYS A 334 3.54 -6.54 -3.70
CA CYS A 334 3.32 -7.46 -2.59
C CYS A 334 2.00 -7.15 -1.89
N ASN A 335 1.11 -8.14 -1.78
CA ASN A 335 -0.19 -7.98 -1.13
C ASN A 335 -0.06 -7.55 0.36
N ALA A 336 0.95 -8.04 1.08
CA ALA A 336 1.19 -7.62 2.47
C ALA A 336 1.51 -6.12 2.56
N VAL A 337 2.24 -5.56 1.59
CA VAL A 337 2.53 -4.12 1.51
C VAL A 337 1.28 -3.35 1.10
N GLY A 338 0.50 -3.86 0.15
CA GLY A 338 -0.80 -3.27 -0.21
C GLY A 338 -1.75 -3.18 0.99
N VAL A 339 -1.83 -4.24 1.81
CA VAL A 339 -2.62 -4.27 3.05
C VAL A 339 -2.15 -3.22 4.07
N THR A 340 -0.85 -3.09 4.31
CA THR A 340 -0.33 -2.02 5.19
C THR A 340 -0.57 -0.64 4.60
N GLY A 341 -0.52 -0.50 3.27
CA GLY A 341 -0.86 0.72 2.55
C GLY A 341 -2.31 1.17 2.77
N CYS A 342 -3.23 0.26 3.09
CA CYS A 342 -4.63 0.61 3.36
C CYS A 342 -4.82 1.56 4.56
N ARG A 343 -3.80 1.79 5.38
CA ARG A 343 -3.81 2.80 6.46
C ARG A 343 -4.05 4.22 5.96
N ILE A 344 -3.77 4.51 4.66
CA ILE A 344 -4.06 5.81 4.05
C ILE A 344 -5.56 6.08 3.87
N ILE A 345 -6.40 5.05 4.01
CA ILE A 345 -7.86 5.15 3.87
C ILE A 345 -8.45 5.50 5.24
N ASP A 346 -9.08 6.65 5.33
CA ASP A 346 -9.58 7.21 6.60
C ASP A 346 -10.80 6.43 7.12
N SER A 347 -11.74 6.10 6.24
CA SER A 347 -12.97 5.35 6.59
C SER A 347 -12.63 3.90 6.99
N PRO A 348 -12.93 3.45 8.24
CA PRO A 348 -12.67 2.09 8.69
C PRO A 348 -13.36 1.03 7.82
N ARG A 349 -14.58 1.34 7.33
CA ARG A 349 -15.35 0.47 6.44
C ARG A 349 -14.63 0.29 5.10
N GLU A 350 -14.24 1.37 4.46
CA GLU A 350 -13.58 1.34 3.16
C GLU A 350 -12.17 0.75 3.26
N ARG A 351 -11.49 1.00 4.38
CA ARG A 351 -10.22 0.36 4.71
C ARG A 351 -10.35 -1.16 4.77
N LEU A 352 -11.40 -1.68 5.41
CA LEU A 352 -11.66 -3.13 5.46
C LEU A 352 -11.97 -3.69 4.07
N ILE A 353 -12.77 -3.01 3.24
CA ILE A 353 -13.02 -3.42 1.85
C ILE A 353 -11.70 -3.49 1.09
N ALA A 354 -10.85 -2.47 1.19
CA ALA A 354 -9.56 -2.43 0.52
C ALA A 354 -8.61 -3.55 1.00
N VAL A 355 -8.57 -3.83 2.30
CA VAL A 355 -7.76 -4.91 2.89
C VAL A 355 -8.19 -6.28 2.35
N ILE A 356 -9.51 -6.56 2.33
CA ILE A 356 -10.04 -7.83 1.87
C ILE A 356 -9.79 -8.02 0.37
N THR A 357 -10.09 -7.00 -0.43
CA THR A 357 -10.02 -7.08 -1.89
C THR A 357 -8.59 -6.98 -2.43
N ASN A 358 -7.64 -6.48 -1.64
CA ASN A 358 -6.22 -6.47 -2.02
C ASN A 358 -5.67 -7.89 -2.26
N SER A 359 -6.30 -8.92 -1.67
CA SER A 359 -5.95 -10.34 -1.91
C SER A 359 -6.22 -10.83 -3.33
N LEU A 360 -7.10 -10.14 -4.08
CA LEU A 360 -7.41 -10.43 -5.49
C LEU A 360 -6.40 -9.82 -6.46
N VAL A 361 -5.56 -8.91 -5.99
CA VAL A 361 -4.53 -8.28 -6.83
C VAL A 361 -3.37 -9.27 -7.03
N PRO A 362 -2.98 -9.60 -8.27
CA PRO A 362 -1.86 -10.51 -8.51
C PRO A 362 -0.55 -9.86 -8.07
N CYS A 363 0.11 -10.45 -7.10
CA CYS A 363 1.41 -9.98 -6.62
C CYS A 363 2.56 -10.57 -7.45
N ASN A 364 3.76 -10.00 -7.28
CA ASN A 364 4.96 -10.43 -8.00
C ASN A 364 5.22 -11.95 -7.91
N GLY A 365 4.92 -12.59 -6.78
CA GLY A 365 5.09 -14.04 -6.61
C GLY A 365 4.14 -14.92 -7.44
N ARG A 366 3.07 -14.36 -8.00
CA ARG A 366 2.17 -15.07 -8.92
C ARG A 366 2.60 -14.96 -10.38
N PHE A 367 3.31 -13.90 -10.77
CA PHE A 367 3.66 -13.65 -12.16
C PHE A 367 4.49 -14.74 -12.82
N PRO A 368 5.53 -15.34 -12.20
CA PRO A 368 6.31 -16.40 -12.84
C PRO A 368 5.43 -17.57 -13.30
N ALA A 369 4.51 -18.02 -12.46
CA ALA A 369 3.59 -19.10 -12.80
C ALA A 369 2.61 -18.71 -13.92
N LEU A 370 2.06 -17.49 -13.86
CA LEU A 370 1.15 -16.98 -14.89
C LEU A 370 1.86 -16.86 -16.26
N ILE A 371 3.05 -16.27 -16.27
CA ILE A 371 3.84 -16.08 -17.49
C ILE A 371 4.23 -17.44 -18.11
N ALA A 372 4.69 -18.39 -17.28
CA ALA A 372 5.07 -19.71 -17.75
C ALA A 372 3.89 -20.43 -18.42
N VAL A 373 2.72 -20.48 -17.77
CA VAL A 373 1.54 -21.16 -18.30
C VAL A 373 0.98 -20.45 -19.55
N ILE A 374 0.94 -19.12 -19.57
CA ILE A 374 0.54 -18.35 -20.76
C ILE A 374 1.46 -18.68 -21.95
N SER A 375 2.76 -18.63 -21.74
CA SER A 375 3.74 -18.86 -22.79
C SER A 375 3.69 -20.28 -23.36
N MET A 376 3.45 -21.29 -22.51
CA MET A 376 3.39 -22.67 -22.91
C MET A 376 2.11 -23.06 -23.64
N PHE A 377 0.93 -22.60 -23.18
CA PHE A 377 -0.37 -23.09 -23.65
C PHE A 377 -1.09 -22.12 -24.59
N PHE A 378 -0.84 -20.82 -24.48
CA PHE A 378 -1.62 -19.81 -25.22
C PHE A 378 -0.80 -18.98 -26.20
N ALA A 379 0.50 -18.79 -25.96
CA ALA A 379 1.34 -18.03 -26.89
C ALA A 379 1.91 -18.86 -28.05
N GLY A 380 2.00 -20.20 -27.90
CA GLY A 380 2.26 -21.15 -28.99
C GLY A 380 3.44 -20.83 -29.93
N GLY A 381 4.51 -20.18 -29.45
CA GLY A 381 5.60 -19.71 -30.29
C GLY A 381 5.38 -18.37 -30.99
N SER A 382 4.21 -17.74 -30.83
CA SER A 382 3.82 -16.46 -31.48
C SER A 382 4.55 -15.22 -30.92
N GLY A 383 5.61 -15.43 -30.11
CA GLY A 383 6.48 -14.35 -29.61
C GLY A 383 6.04 -13.74 -28.28
N SER A 384 6.96 -12.98 -27.71
CA SER A 384 6.80 -12.32 -26.39
C SER A 384 5.65 -11.31 -26.32
N LEU A 385 5.25 -10.76 -27.47
CA LEU A 385 4.15 -9.77 -27.56
C LEU A 385 2.80 -10.37 -27.18
N VAL A 386 2.47 -11.58 -27.68
CA VAL A 386 1.20 -12.27 -27.39
C VAL A 386 1.15 -12.63 -25.89
N SER A 387 2.22 -13.14 -25.33
CA SER A 387 2.32 -13.39 -23.88
C SER A 387 2.09 -12.15 -23.05
N ALA A 388 2.68 -11.01 -23.43
CA ALA A 388 2.51 -9.73 -22.75
C ALA A 388 1.06 -9.22 -22.85
N LEU A 389 0.42 -9.34 -24.00
CA LEU A 389 -0.99 -8.94 -24.18
C LEU A 389 -1.93 -9.80 -23.34
N LEU A 390 -1.74 -11.11 -23.32
CA LEU A 390 -2.54 -12.05 -22.51
C LEU A 390 -2.34 -11.79 -21.01
N LEU A 391 -1.11 -11.54 -20.57
CA LEU A 391 -0.84 -11.17 -19.18
C LEU A 391 -1.52 -9.86 -18.81
N THR A 392 -1.47 -8.86 -19.72
CA THR A 392 -2.16 -7.58 -19.51
C THR A 392 -3.67 -7.78 -19.40
N ALA A 393 -4.27 -8.62 -20.25
CA ALA A 393 -5.69 -8.95 -20.17
C ALA A 393 -6.04 -9.62 -18.84
N LEU A 394 -5.21 -10.54 -18.35
CA LEU A 394 -5.37 -11.17 -17.03
C LEU A 394 -5.27 -10.14 -15.88
N ILE A 395 -4.38 -9.19 -15.96
CA ILE A 395 -4.25 -8.12 -14.95
C ILE A 395 -5.52 -7.24 -14.94
N VAL A 396 -6.01 -6.85 -16.13
CA VAL A 396 -7.26 -6.08 -16.26
C VAL A 396 -8.44 -6.88 -15.68
N PHE A 397 -8.50 -8.17 -15.95
CA PHE A 397 -9.50 -9.08 -15.39
C PHE A 397 -9.42 -9.13 -13.85
N ALA A 398 -8.22 -9.24 -13.27
CA ALA A 398 -8.03 -9.23 -11.82
C ALA A 398 -8.49 -7.89 -11.18
N VAL A 399 -8.22 -6.76 -11.82
CA VAL A 399 -8.72 -5.44 -11.38
C VAL A 399 -10.24 -5.38 -11.45
N ALA A 400 -10.85 -5.88 -12.53
CA ALA A 400 -12.31 -5.95 -12.66
C ALA A 400 -12.94 -6.81 -11.55
N MET A 401 -12.32 -7.94 -11.21
CA MET A 401 -12.76 -8.80 -10.11
C MET A 401 -12.57 -8.14 -8.74
N THR A 402 -11.53 -7.33 -8.56
CA THR A 402 -11.34 -6.51 -7.34
C THR A 402 -12.47 -5.49 -7.18
N LEU A 403 -12.87 -4.82 -8.25
CA LEU A 403 -14.01 -3.90 -8.26
C LEU A 403 -15.33 -4.63 -7.98
N LEU A 404 -15.54 -5.79 -8.60
CA LEU A 404 -16.73 -6.63 -8.35
C LEU A 404 -16.79 -7.08 -6.89
N ALA A 405 -15.70 -7.54 -6.31
CA ALA A 405 -15.61 -7.94 -4.91
C ALA A 405 -15.88 -6.75 -3.97
N SER A 406 -15.33 -5.56 -4.28
CA SER A 406 -15.60 -4.33 -3.52
C SER A 406 -17.09 -4.01 -3.52
N ARG A 407 -17.76 -4.12 -4.68
CA ARG A 407 -19.20 -3.90 -4.81
C ARG A 407 -20.01 -4.94 -4.03
N LEU A 408 -19.67 -6.22 -4.12
CA LEU A 408 -20.33 -7.31 -3.39
C LEU A 408 -20.20 -7.15 -1.88
N LEU A 409 -18.99 -6.87 -1.38
CA LEU A 409 -18.75 -6.62 0.04
C LEU A 409 -19.51 -5.40 0.55
N SER A 410 -19.56 -4.34 -0.25
CA SER A 410 -20.29 -3.11 0.07
C SER A 410 -21.82 -3.31 0.11
N ALA A 411 -22.34 -4.21 -0.73
CA ALA A 411 -23.77 -4.54 -0.76
C ALA A 411 -24.18 -5.54 0.33
N THR A 412 -23.25 -6.34 0.84
CA THR A 412 -23.55 -7.45 1.77
C THR A 412 -23.01 -7.22 3.18
N LEU A 413 -21.72 -7.50 3.40
CA LEU A 413 -21.10 -7.55 4.73
C LEU A 413 -20.75 -6.16 5.29
N LEU A 414 -20.40 -5.20 4.43
CA LEU A 414 -19.90 -3.87 4.80
C LEU A 414 -20.80 -2.77 4.21
N ARG A 415 -22.10 -2.84 4.51
CA ARG A 415 -23.10 -1.85 4.06
C ARG A 415 -22.80 -0.46 4.63
N GLY A 416 -23.02 0.58 3.83
CA GLY A 416 -22.86 1.98 4.24
C GLY A 416 -22.68 2.92 3.05
N VAL A 417 -22.74 4.22 3.34
CA VAL A 417 -22.54 5.27 2.34
C VAL A 417 -21.02 5.45 2.11
N PRO A 418 -20.56 5.59 0.87
CA PRO A 418 -19.16 5.88 0.60
C PRO A 418 -18.78 7.25 1.17
N SER A 419 -17.54 7.37 1.68
CA SER A 419 -17.03 8.65 2.17
C SER A 419 -16.93 9.66 1.02
N SER A 420 -17.36 10.90 1.27
CA SER A 420 -17.18 12.00 0.33
C SER A 420 -15.73 12.52 0.41
N PHE A 421 -14.79 11.78 -0.15
CA PHE A 421 -13.39 12.20 -0.19
C PHE A 421 -13.12 13.04 -1.44
N THR A 422 -12.60 14.24 -1.26
CA THR A 422 -12.06 15.07 -2.33
C THR A 422 -10.57 14.72 -2.46
N LEU A 423 -10.18 14.08 -3.55
CA LEU A 423 -8.78 13.75 -3.79
C LEU A 423 -8.02 15.03 -4.16
N GLU A 424 -7.17 15.50 -3.27
CA GLU A 424 -6.25 16.58 -3.55
C GLU A 424 -5.02 16.04 -4.26
N LEU A 425 -4.64 16.69 -5.37
CA LEU A 425 -3.42 16.39 -6.10
C LEU A 425 -2.26 17.15 -5.44
N PRO A 426 -1.34 16.47 -4.72
CA PRO A 426 -0.17 17.14 -4.17
C PRO A 426 0.72 17.65 -5.31
N PRO A 427 1.48 18.75 -5.09
CA PRO A 427 2.43 19.23 -6.07
C PRO A 427 3.54 18.20 -6.35
N TYR A 428 4.10 18.27 -7.57
CA TYR A 428 5.26 17.43 -7.91
C TYR A 428 6.47 17.82 -7.06
N ARG A 429 7.16 16.81 -6.54
CA ARG A 429 8.35 16.99 -5.72
C ARG A 429 9.53 16.20 -6.32
N PRO A 430 10.75 16.79 -6.39
CA PRO A 430 11.91 16.03 -6.81
C PRO A 430 12.21 14.93 -5.77
N PRO A 431 12.31 13.65 -6.20
CA PRO A 431 12.52 12.54 -5.28
C PRO A 431 13.95 12.56 -4.71
N GLN A 432 14.10 12.20 -3.45
CA GLN A 432 15.41 12.02 -2.82
C GLN A 432 15.94 10.59 -3.09
N ILE A 433 16.44 10.36 -4.29
CA ILE A 433 16.75 9.02 -4.85
C ILE A 433 17.54 8.14 -3.86
N GLY A 434 18.66 8.62 -3.30
CA GLY A 434 19.49 7.82 -2.39
C GLY A 434 18.77 7.39 -1.12
N ARG A 435 18.03 8.30 -0.48
CA ARG A 435 17.25 8.02 0.74
C ARG A 435 16.09 7.06 0.46
N VAL A 436 15.42 7.24 -0.67
CA VAL A 436 14.32 6.38 -1.11
C VAL A 436 14.79 4.95 -1.33
N ILE A 437 15.90 4.75 -2.05
CA ILE A 437 16.45 3.41 -2.32
C ILE A 437 16.81 2.71 -1.02
N ILE A 438 17.63 3.34 -0.16
CA ILE A 438 18.08 2.74 1.10
C ILE A 438 16.87 2.36 1.98
N ARG A 439 15.94 3.29 2.17
CA ARG A 439 14.75 3.05 3.02
C ARG A 439 13.83 1.98 2.45
N SER A 440 13.62 1.96 1.13
CA SER A 440 12.76 0.94 0.48
C SER A 440 13.37 -0.45 0.58
N VAL A 441 14.67 -0.59 0.42
CA VAL A 441 15.34 -1.90 0.52
C VAL A 441 15.38 -2.38 1.97
N LEU A 442 15.80 -1.54 2.93
CA LEU A 442 15.95 -1.96 4.32
C LEU A 442 14.60 -2.14 5.02
N ASP A 443 13.70 -1.15 4.95
CA ASP A 443 12.47 -1.16 5.75
C ASP A 443 11.37 -2.03 5.12
N ARG A 444 11.33 -2.15 3.79
CA ARG A 444 10.28 -2.90 3.09
C ARG A 444 10.76 -4.29 2.65
N THR A 445 11.86 -4.36 1.89
CA THR A 445 12.31 -5.63 1.28
C THR A 445 12.80 -6.63 2.33
N VAL A 446 13.74 -6.24 3.20
CA VAL A 446 14.32 -7.13 4.22
C VAL A 446 13.26 -7.59 5.23
N PHE A 447 12.36 -6.68 5.63
CA PHE A 447 11.30 -7.00 6.58
C PHE A 447 10.28 -8.01 6.03
N VAL A 448 9.86 -7.85 4.76
CA VAL A 448 8.94 -8.79 4.10
C VAL A 448 9.62 -10.14 3.87
N LEU A 449 10.89 -10.13 3.45
CA LEU A 449 11.68 -11.34 3.25
C LEU A 449 11.85 -12.14 4.55
N GLY A 450 12.13 -11.47 5.67
CA GLY A 450 12.26 -12.13 6.98
C GLY A 450 10.98 -12.85 7.40
N ARG A 451 9.82 -12.24 7.14
CA ARG A 451 8.51 -12.89 7.39
C ARG A 451 8.28 -14.08 6.47
N ALA A 452 8.59 -13.95 5.18
CA ALA A 452 8.46 -15.03 4.22
C ALA A 452 9.34 -16.22 4.60
N ALA A 453 10.60 -15.97 4.97
CA ALA A 453 11.54 -16.98 5.42
C ALA A 453 11.06 -17.71 6.70
N ALA A 454 10.53 -16.98 7.67
CA ALA A 454 10.02 -17.57 8.92
C ALA A 454 8.86 -18.56 8.71
N VAL A 455 8.05 -18.37 7.65
CA VAL A 455 6.96 -19.29 7.31
C VAL A 455 7.41 -20.36 6.32
N ALA A 456 8.31 -20.02 5.39
CA ALA A 456 8.81 -20.96 4.38
C ALA A 456 9.67 -22.10 5.01
N ALA A 457 10.42 -21.80 6.08
CA ALA A 457 11.25 -22.81 6.75
C ALA A 457 10.46 -24.02 7.29
N PRO A 458 9.45 -23.85 8.16
CA PRO A 458 8.64 -24.98 8.62
C PRO A 458 7.83 -25.63 7.50
N ALA A 459 7.37 -24.85 6.51
CA ALA A 459 6.65 -25.39 5.39
C ALA A 459 7.54 -26.29 4.51
N GLY A 460 8.80 -25.91 4.30
CA GLY A 460 9.78 -26.75 3.59
C GLY A 460 9.96 -28.11 4.24
N LEU A 461 9.99 -28.15 5.56
CA LEU A 461 10.03 -29.40 6.32
C LEU A 461 8.76 -30.25 6.08
N VAL A 462 7.59 -29.64 6.16
CA VAL A 462 6.31 -30.33 5.93
C VAL A 462 6.24 -30.88 4.49
N ILE A 463 6.60 -30.08 3.50
CA ILE A 463 6.61 -30.49 2.09
C ILE A 463 7.55 -31.70 1.89
N TRP A 464 8.76 -31.63 2.45
CA TRP A 464 9.72 -32.71 2.35
C TRP A 464 9.20 -33.99 3.02
N LEU A 465 8.65 -33.89 4.24
CA LEU A 465 8.06 -35.04 4.94
C LEU A 465 6.92 -35.68 4.13
N MET A 466 6.02 -34.88 3.58
CA MET A 466 4.91 -35.38 2.75
C MET A 466 5.38 -36.09 1.47
N ALA A 467 6.49 -35.63 0.90
CA ALA A 467 7.07 -36.22 -0.30
C ALA A 467 7.87 -37.51 -0.03
N ASN A 468 8.43 -37.67 1.17
CA ASN A 468 9.34 -38.78 1.48
C ASN A 468 8.73 -39.85 2.42
N ILE A 469 7.61 -39.56 3.10
CA ILE A 469 6.91 -40.57 3.89
C ILE A 469 6.07 -41.45 2.97
N SER A 470 6.43 -42.72 2.84
CA SER A 470 5.66 -43.72 2.09
C SER A 470 4.58 -44.37 2.98
N ILE A 471 3.35 -44.39 2.48
CA ILE A 471 2.21 -45.06 3.14
C ILE A 471 1.59 -46.00 2.11
N GLY A 472 1.77 -47.29 2.30
CA GLY A 472 1.33 -48.31 1.36
C GLY A 472 2.09 -48.24 0.02
N SER A 473 1.39 -48.06 -1.08
CA SER A 473 1.98 -48.00 -2.43
C SER A 473 2.35 -46.58 -2.91
N GLY A 474 2.17 -45.56 -2.10
CA GLY A 474 2.41 -44.15 -2.50
C GLY A 474 3.02 -43.29 -1.40
N THR A 475 3.36 -42.06 -1.75
CA THR A 475 3.80 -41.05 -0.76
C THR A 475 2.58 -40.40 -0.11
N LEU A 476 2.77 -39.83 1.09
CA LEU A 476 1.71 -39.05 1.76
C LEU A 476 1.20 -37.92 0.86
N LEU A 477 2.10 -37.30 0.08
CA LEU A 477 1.76 -36.28 -0.89
C LEU A 477 0.78 -36.78 -1.96
N SER A 478 1.05 -37.97 -2.54
CA SER A 478 0.18 -38.56 -3.57
C SER A 478 -1.18 -38.99 -3.03
N LEU A 479 -1.24 -39.46 -1.79
CA LEU A 479 -2.51 -39.80 -1.11
C LEU A 479 -3.37 -38.57 -0.88
N CYS A 480 -2.78 -37.48 -0.37
CA CYS A 480 -3.50 -36.22 -0.17
C CYS A 480 -3.95 -35.61 -1.50
N ALA A 481 -3.12 -35.69 -2.55
CA ALA A 481 -3.50 -35.25 -3.89
C ALA A 481 -4.68 -36.08 -4.43
N GLY A 482 -4.67 -37.41 -4.25
CA GLY A 482 -5.78 -38.31 -4.61
C GLY A 482 -7.08 -37.97 -3.88
N PHE A 483 -7.01 -37.60 -2.60
CA PHE A 483 -8.17 -37.15 -1.82
C PHE A 483 -8.77 -35.84 -2.37
N LEU A 484 -7.91 -34.93 -2.85
CA LEU A 484 -8.34 -33.63 -3.41
C LEU A 484 -8.79 -33.73 -4.88
N ASP A 485 -8.50 -34.82 -5.58
CA ASP A 485 -8.77 -34.98 -7.02
C ASP A 485 -10.25 -34.80 -7.39
N PRO A 486 -11.25 -35.35 -6.67
CA PRO A 486 -12.65 -35.09 -6.96
C PRO A 486 -13.03 -33.59 -6.92
N LEU A 487 -12.49 -32.86 -5.95
CA LEU A 487 -12.68 -31.41 -5.85
C LEU A 487 -11.97 -30.68 -6.99
N GLY A 488 -10.75 -31.10 -7.32
CA GLY A 488 -9.98 -30.57 -8.44
C GLY A 488 -10.73 -30.67 -9.75
N ARG A 489 -11.26 -31.84 -10.08
CA ARG A 489 -12.00 -32.07 -11.31
C ARG A 489 -13.28 -31.25 -11.46
N LEU A 490 -13.96 -30.93 -10.34
CA LEU A 490 -15.13 -30.04 -10.35
C LEU A 490 -14.77 -28.62 -10.84
N ILE A 491 -13.59 -28.13 -10.55
CA ILE A 491 -13.11 -26.80 -10.94
C ILE A 491 -12.19 -26.82 -12.18
N GLY A 492 -12.09 -27.97 -12.88
CA GLY A 492 -11.26 -28.11 -14.08
C GLY A 492 -9.77 -28.21 -13.82
N LEU A 493 -9.37 -28.52 -12.58
CA LEU A 493 -8.01 -28.79 -12.12
C LEU A 493 -7.87 -30.27 -11.72
N ASP A 494 -6.72 -30.67 -11.23
CA ASP A 494 -6.50 -31.97 -10.59
C ASP A 494 -6.11 -31.83 -9.11
N GLY A 495 -6.03 -32.96 -8.41
CA GLY A 495 -5.70 -32.97 -6.99
C GLY A 495 -4.27 -32.56 -6.71
N VAL A 496 -3.34 -32.76 -7.64
CA VAL A 496 -1.92 -32.32 -7.51
C VAL A 496 -1.83 -30.79 -7.56
N ILE A 497 -2.55 -30.17 -8.48
CA ILE A 497 -2.62 -28.70 -8.58
C ILE A 497 -3.18 -28.10 -7.28
N LEU A 498 -4.30 -28.62 -6.77
CA LEU A 498 -4.88 -28.15 -5.51
C LEU A 498 -3.95 -28.34 -4.33
N MET A 499 -3.29 -29.50 -4.24
CA MET A 499 -2.29 -29.76 -3.21
C MET A 499 -1.12 -28.79 -3.30
N ALA A 500 -0.63 -28.50 -4.51
CA ALA A 500 0.45 -27.55 -4.72
C ALA A 500 0.07 -26.13 -4.26
N PHE A 501 -1.17 -25.69 -4.49
CA PHE A 501 -1.66 -24.41 -3.96
C PHE A 501 -1.79 -24.41 -2.43
N LEU A 502 -2.21 -25.53 -1.82
CA LEU A 502 -2.27 -25.65 -0.36
C LEU A 502 -0.87 -25.60 0.27
N LEU A 503 0.07 -26.35 -0.27
CA LEU A 503 1.45 -26.38 0.21
C LEU A 503 2.23 -25.11 -0.19
N GLY A 504 1.82 -24.42 -1.27
CA GLY A 504 2.31 -23.12 -1.70
C GLY A 504 1.82 -21.94 -0.87
N PHE A 505 1.00 -22.18 0.15
CA PHE A 505 0.49 -21.15 1.06
C PHE A 505 1.56 -20.26 1.71
N PRO A 506 2.76 -20.73 2.06
CA PRO A 506 3.85 -19.88 2.53
C PRO A 506 4.32 -18.85 1.51
N ALA A 507 4.48 -19.29 0.26
CA ALA A 507 4.99 -18.49 -0.85
C ALA A 507 4.43 -19.03 -2.18
N ASN A 508 3.76 -18.18 -2.94
CA ASN A 508 3.09 -18.59 -4.19
C ASN A 508 4.05 -19.06 -5.29
N GLU A 509 5.32 -18.68 -5.18
CA GLU A 509 6.39 -19.02 -6.11
C GLU A 509 6.72 -20.53 -6.12
N ILE A 510 6.46 -21.24 -5.03
CA ILE A 510 6.79 -22.67 -4.91
C ILE A 510 5.70 -23.60 -5.48
N VAL A 511 4.58 -23.06 -5.95
CA VAL A 511 3.46 -23.86 -6.49
C VAL A 511 3.90 -24.74 -7.65
N ILE A 512 4.57 -24.18 -8.68
CA ILE A 512 5.05 -24.96 -9.84
C ILE A 512 6.10 -26.01 -9.42
N PRO A 513 7.14 -25.69 -8.65
CA PRO A 513 8.09 -26.69 -8.12
C PRO A 513 7.43 -27.83 -7.34
N ILE A 514 6.41 -27.54 -6.53
CA ILE A 514 5.68 -28.59 -5.79
C ILE A 514 4.88 -29.49 -6.76
N MET A 515 4.22 -28.89 -7.77
CA MET A 515 3.51 -29.68 -8.79
C MET A 515 4.48 -30.61 -9.54
N LEU A 516 5.64 -30.10 -9.96
CA LEU A 516 6.65 -30.92 -10.64
C LEU A 516 7.15 -32.05 -9.75
N MET A 517 7.45 -31.77 -8.49
CA MET A 517 7.85 -32.77 -7.51
C MET A 517 6.78 -33.88 -7.38
N ALA A 518 5.50 -33.50 -7.33
CA ALA A 518 4.41 -34.47 -7.22
C ALA A 518 4.19 -35.28 -8.51
N TYR A 519 4.24 -34.67 -9.69
CA TYR A 519 4.07 -35.35 -10.98
C TYR A 519 5.23 -36.27 -11.33
N THR A 520 6.46 -35.90 -10.96
CA THR A 520 7.67 -36.72 -11.22
C THR A 520 7.98 -37.71 -10.10
N ALA A 521 7.21 -37.69 -9.00
CA ALA A 521 7.41 -38.51 -7.80
C ALA A 521 8.83 -38.39 -7.20
N GLN A 522 9.47 -37.23 -7.34
CA GLN A 522 10.78 -36.95 -6.75
C GLN A 522 10.60 -36.41 -5.32
N GLY A 523 11.48 -36.85 -4.41
CA GLY A 523 11.40 -36.50 -2.99
C GLY A 523 11.90 -35.09 -2.62
N MET A 524 12.13 -34.20 -3.61
CA MET A 524 12.61 -32.83 -3.41
C MET A 524 12.09 -31.88 -4.48
N LEU A 525 12.07 -30.58 -4.19
CA LEU A 525 11.70 -29.55 -5.17
C LEU A 525 12.67 -29.56 -6.36
N ILE A 526 12.09 -29.50 -7.57
CA ILE A 526 12.81 -29.56 -8.83
C ILE A 526 12.71 -28.21 -9.53
N ASP A 527 13.81 -27.81 -10.19
CA ASP A 527 13.82 -26.74 -11.16
C ASP A 527 13.75 -27.32 -12.57
N TYR A 528 13.14 -26.59 -13.49
CA TYR A 528 13.04 -26.96 -14.91
C TYR A 528 14.03 -26.16 -15.74
N GLN A 529 14.70 -26.84 -16.68
CA GLN A 529 15.73 -26.20 -17.53
C GLN A 529 15.14 -25.45 -18.73
N GLY A 530 13.81 -25.35 -18.83
CA GLY A 530 13.15 -24.62 -19.91
C GLY A 530 11.66 -24.86 -20.01
N LEU A 531 10.95 -23.92 -20.65
CA LEU A 531 9.49 -24.00 -20.82
C LEU A 531 9.02 -25.21 -21.63
N GLY A 532 9.88 -25.74 -22.51
CA GLY A 532 9.57 -26.94 -23.30
C GLY A 532 9.50 -28.22 -22.46
N GLU A 533 10.47 -28.41 -21.54
CA GLU A 533 10.49 -29.53 -20.61
C GLU A 533 9.29 -29.45 -19.66
N LEU A 534 9.04 -28.28 -19.07
CA LEU A 534 7.89 -28.05 -18.20
C LEU A 534 6.59 -28.37 -18.91
N ARG A 535 6.38 -27.92 -20.16
CA ARG A 535 5.19 -28.22 -20.94
C ARG A 535 5.03 -29.72 -21.18
N ALA A 536 6.13 -30.43 -21.52
CA ALA A 536 6.07 -31.88 -21.76
C ALA A 536 5.60 -32.63 -20.50
N ILE A 537 6.13 -32.31 -19.32
CA ILE A 537 5.74 -32.93 -18.05
C ILE A 537 4.25 -32.64 -17.76
N LEU A 538 3.79 -31.40 -17.93
CA LEU A 538 2.40 -31.04 -17.67
C LEU A 538 1.42 -31.76 -18.63
N VAL A 539 1.74 -31.78 -19.91
CA VAL A 539 0.88 -32.47 -20.93
C VAL A 539 0.84 -33.97 -20.68
N GLN A 540 1.97 -34.62 -20.34
CA GLN A 540 2.01 -36.04 -19.98
C GLN A 540 1.12 -36.36 -18.77
N ASN A 541 0.95 -35.40 -17.85
CA ASN A 541 0.06 -35.53 -16.69
C ASN A 541 -1.36 -34.98 -16.93
N GLY A 542 -1.78 -34.91 -18.20
CA GLY A 542 -3.16 -34.61 -18.59
C GLY A 542 -3.56 -33.14 -18.66
N TRP A 543 -2.59 -32.23 -18.66
CA TRP A 543 -2.91 -30.81 -18.83
C TRP A 543 -3.40 -30.51 -20.25
N THR A 544 -4.50 -29.79 -20.30
CA THR A 544 -5.13 -29.28 -21.54
C THR A 544 -5.18 -27.76 -21.50
N ALA A 545 -5.56 -27.11 -22.59
CA ALA A 545 -5.79 -25.66 -22.62
C ALA A 545 -6.87 -25.22 -21.58
N LYS A 546 -7.88 -26.09 -21.35
CA LYS A 546 -8.89 -25.89 -20.31
C LYS A 546 -8.26 -25.86 -18.91
N THR A 547 -7.45 -26.86 -18.59
CA THR A 547 -6.76 -26.96 -17.29
C THR A 547 -5.84 -25.77 -17.09
N ALA A 548 -5.10 -25.37 -18.13
CA ALA A 548 -4.24 -24.19 -18.10
C ALA A 548 -5.04 -22.90 -17.84
N LEU A 549 -6.22 -22.72 -18.47
CA LEU A 549 -7.09 -21.56 -18.23
C LEU A 549 -7.63 -21.56 -16.80
N CYS A 550 -8.12 -22.70 -16.31
CA CYS A 550 -8.59 -22.83 -14.92
C CYS A 550 -7.45 -22.57 -13.93
N PHE A 551 -6.24 -23.06 -14.21
CA PHE A 551 -5.05 -22.75 -13.40
C PHE A 551 -4.76 -21.24 -13.35
N LEU A 552 -4.78 -20.54 -14.49
CA LEU A 552 -4.56 -19.09 -14.53
C LEU A 552 -5.58 -18.32 -13.70
N ILE A 553 -6.88 -18.68 -13.83
CA ILE A 553 -7.96 -18.05 -13.06
C ILE A 553 -7.79 -18.34 -11.57
N PHE A 554 -7.52 -19.60 -11.21
CA PHE A 554 -7.34 -19.97 -9.80
C PHE A 554 -6.08 -19.37 -9.22
N ALA A 555 -4.97 -19.31 -9.96
CA ALA A 555 -3.73 -18.65 -9.54
C ALA A 555 -3.91 -17.15 -9.28
N LEU A 556 -4.82 -16.49 -10.02
CA LEU A 556 -5.19 -15.09 -9.73
C LEU A 556 -6.03 -14.94 -8.46
N MET A 557 -6.94 -15.90 -8.21
CA MET A 557 -8.03 -15.75 -7.24
C MET A 557 -7.98 -16.72 -6.07
N HIS A 558 -6.92 -17.52 -5.92
CA HIS A 558 -6.77 -18.34 -4.72
C HIS A 558 -6.47 -17.48 -3.50
N TRP A 559 -6.48 -18.09 -2.32
CA TRP A 559 -6.18 -17.42 -1.06
C TRP A 559 -4.82 -16.70 -1.09
N PRO A 560 -4.70 -15.58 -0.34
CA PRO A 560 -3.42 -14.87 -0.22
C PRO A 560 -2.41 -15.69 0.57
N CYS A 561 -1.11 -15.43 0.34
CA CYS A 561 -0.03 -16.11 1.08
C CYS A 561 -0.11 -15.82 2.60
N SER A 562 0.51 -16.70 3.38
CA SER A 562 0.54 -16.63 4.85
C SER A 562 1.01 -15.27 5.38
N THR A 563 2.06 -14.69 4.78
CA THR A 563 2.58 -13.36 5.14
C THR A 563 1.50 -12.28 5.01
N THR A 564 0.68 -12.35 3.96
CA THR A 564 -0.44 -11.41 3.76
C THR A 564 -1.51 -11.62 4.82
N LEU A 565 -1.90 -12.86 5.14
CA LEU A 565 -2.90 -13.14 6.16
C LEU A 565 -2.47 -12.72 7.57
N VAL A 566 -1.20 -12.96 7.93
CA VAL A 566 -0.63 -12.45 9.20
C VAL A 566 -0.68 -10.93 9.25
N THR A 567 -0.41 -10.27 8.11
CA THR A 567 -0.50 -8.80 8.02
C THR A 567 -1.95 -8.34 8.17
N ILE A 568 -2.91 -8.97 7.48
CA ILE A 568 -4.34 -8.67 7.60
C ILE A 568 -4.80 -8.81 9.05
N LYS A 569 -4.43 -9.91 9.73
CA LYS A 569 -4.74 -10.13 11.15
C LYS A 569 -4.19 -9.01 12.03
N LYS A 570 -2.96 -8.56 11.76
CA LYS A 570 -2.32 -7.46 12.50
C LYS A 570 -3.01 -6.11 12.25
N GLU A 571 -3.38 -5.82 10.99
CA GLU A 571 -4.00 -4.54 10.62
C GLU A 571 -5.48 -4.45 11.05
N THR A 572 -6.20 -5.56 11.02
CA THR A 572 -7.63 -5.58 11.37
C THR A 572 -7.91 -5.91 12.84
N GLY A 573 -6.93 -6.50 13.55
CA GLY A 573 -7.11 -7.01 14.92
C GLY A 573 -8.13 -8.15 15.04
N SER A 574 -8.66 -8.69 13.92
CA SER A 574 -9.81 -9.59 13.90
C SER A 574 -9.57 -10.85 13.10
N LEU A 575 -9.79 -12.00 13.71
CA LEU A 575 -9.74 -13.30 13.03
C LEU A 575 -10.88 -13.43 11.99
N LYS A 576 -12.06 -12.86 12.28
CA LYS A 576 -13.22 -12.85 11.37
C LYS A 576 -12.85 -12.23 10.02
N TRP A 577 -12.25 -11.05 10.01
CA TRP A 577 -11.88 -10.35 8.78
C TRP A 577 -10.71 -11.03 8.06
N THR A 578 -9.83 -11.68 8.80
CA THR A 578 -8.77 -12.51 8.21
C THR A 578 -9.36 -13.71 7.46
N LEU A 579 -10.35 -14.40 8.04
CA LEU A 579 -11.06 -15.50 7.38
C LEU A 579 -11.86 -15.02 6.16
N VAL A 580 -12.54 -13.88 6.26
CA VAL A 580 -13.25 -13.29 5.10
C VAL A 580 -12.26 -12.97 3.98
N SER A 581 -11.07 -12.45 4.29
CA SER A 581 -10.02 -12.16 3.30
C SER A 581 -9.41 -13.42 2.66
N LEU A 582 -9.42 -14.54 3.36
CA LEU A 582 -9.01 -15.84 2.83
C LEU A 582 -10.08 -16.43 1.91
N LEU A 583 -11.35 -16.41 2.36
CA LEU A 583 -12.44 -17.11 1.69
C LEU A 583 -12.97 -16.36 0.46
N THR A 584 -13.01 -15.03 0.50
CA THR A 584 -13.58 -14.22 -0.60
C THR A 584 -12.89 -14.50 -1.95
N PRO A 585 -11.54 -14.38 -2.09
CA PRO A 585 -10.90 -14.69 -3.36
C PRO A 585 -11.03 -16.18 -3.74
N ALA A 586 -10.90 -17.09 -2.77
CA ALA A 586 -10.99 -18.52 -3.02
C ALA A 586 -12.38 -18.93 -3.58
N LEU A 587 -13.46 -18.44 -2.97
CA LEU A 587 -14.82 -18.71 -3.43
C LEU A 587 -15.09 -18.12 -4.82
N MET A 588 -14.60 -16.91 -5.08
CA MET A 588 -14.71 -16.29 -6.41
C MET A 588 -13.92 -17.08 -7.46
N GLY A 589 -12.70 -17.53 -7.13
CA GLY A 589 -11.88 -18.37 -8.00
C GLY A 589 -12.52 -19.71 -8.31
N VAL A 590 -13.01 -20.40 -7.29
CA VAL A 590 -13.74 -21.67 -7.46
C VAL A 590 -14.98 -21.49 -8.35
N ALA A 591 -15.80 -20.47 -8.07
CA ALA A 591 -17.02 -20.22 -8.86
C ALA A 591 -16.71 -19.96 -10.35
N LEU A 592 -15.66 -19.17 -10.63
CA LEU A 592 -15.23 -18.90 -12.01
C LEU A 592 -14.66 -20.13 -12.70
N CYS A 593 -13.83 -20.91 -12.00
CA CYS A 593 -13.29 -22.15 -12.54
C CYS A 593 -14.41 -23.16 -12.84
N MET A 594 -15.41 -23.28 -11.97
CA MET A 594 -16.59 -24.12 -12.22
C MET A 594 -17.39 -23.62 -13.46
N LEU A 595 -17.55 -22.30 -13.60
CA LEU A 595 -18.21 -21.72 -14.77
C LEU A 595 -17.46 -22.05 -16.06
N VAL A 596 -16.14 -21.88 -16.07
CA VAL A 596 -15.29 -22.22 -17.22
C VAL A 596 -15.38 -23.72 -17.52
N ASN A 597 -15.29 -24.57 -16.50
CA ASN A 597 -15.38 -26.02 -16.67
C ASN A 597 -16.73 -26.43 -17.27
N LEU A 598 -17.84 -25.84 -16.83
CA LEU A 598 -19.19 -26.05 -17.35
C LEU A 598 -19.31 -25.56 -18.80
N LEU A 599 -18.76 -24.38 -19.14
CA LEU A 599 -18.77 -23.88 -20.52
C LEU A 599 -18.05 -24.83 -21.49
N PHE A 600 -16.86 -25.30 -21.10
CA PHE A 600 -16.13 -26.28 -21.91
C PHE A 600 -16.87 -27.62 -22.03
N TYR A 601 -17.60 -28.07 -21.02
CA TYR A 601 -18.42 -29.25 -21.06
C TYR A 601 -19.59 -29.10 -22.08
N ILE A 602 -20.26 -27.95 -22.06
CA ILE A 602 -21.36 -27.65 -22.99
C ILE A 602 -20.85 -27.51 -24.44
N THR A 603 -19.69 -26.90 -24.65
CA THR A 603 -19.13 -26.69 -26.01
C THR A 603 -18.44 -27.93 -26.58
N SER A 604 -18.16 -28.95 -25.78
CA SER A 604 -17.62 -30.23 -26.20
C SER A 604 -18.71 -31.28 -26.49
N LEU A 605 -19.96 -30.95 -26.20
CA LEU A 605 -21.17 -31.68 -26.64
C LEU A 605 -21.68 -31.12 -27.96
#